data_06a67b17d73f486b9466ea7b37c8b5bc
#
_entry.id   06a67b17d73f486b9466ea7b37c8b5bc
#
_cell.length_a   1.000
_cell.length_b   1.000
_cell.length_c   1.000
_cell.angle_alpha   90.00
_cell.angle_beta   90.00
_cell.angle_gamma   90.00
#
_symmetry.space_group_name_H-M   'P 1'
#
loop_
_entity.id
_entity.type
_entity.pdbx_description
1 polymer ?
#
loop_
_entity_poly.entity_id
_entity_poly.type
_entity_poly.pdbx_seq_one_letter_code
_entity_poly.pdbx_strand_id
1 'polypeptide(L)' 'MAIKAFEVCRQARGARWIVRLDKAIYGAYLDKEQALLDAVDAAHDALLCGCEAEVWVRDRASTARIL' A
#
# COMPACT_ATOMS: atom_id res chain seq x y z
N MET A 1 -18.21 1.82 9.10
CA MET A 1 -16.83 1.45 9.42
C MET A 1 -15.90 1.85 8.31
N ALA A 2 -14.74 2.39 8.67
CA ALA A 2 -13.78 2.84 7.67
C ALA A 2 -12.94 1.66 7.20
N ILE A 3 -12.74 1.58 5.89
CA ILE A 3 -11.83 0.61 5.29
C ILE A 3 -10.50 1.31 5.07
N LYS A 4 -9.42 0.74 5.57
CA LYS A 4 -8.08 1.24 5.31
C LYS A 4 -7.54 0.62 4.03
N ALA A 5 -7.47 1.41 2.97
CA ALA A 5 -7.00 0.95 1.68
C ALA A 5 -5.56 1.44 1.47
N PHE A 6 -4.63 0.50 1.53
CA PHE A 6 -3.23 0.77 1.26
C PHE A 6 -2.97 0.56 -0.22
N GLU A 7 -2.38 1.54 -0.87
CA GLU A 7 -2.05 1.46 -2.29
C GLU A 7 -0.53 1.52 -2.46
N VAL A 8 0.01 0.49 -3.07
CA VAL A 8 1.42 0.44 -3.42
C VAL A 8 1.55 0.88 -4.86
N CYS A 9 2.27 1.98 -5.09
CA CYS A 9 2.43 2.50 -6.44
C CYS A 9 3.84 3.03 -6.65
N ARG A 10 4.22 3.11 -7.93
CA ARG A 10 5.51 3.62 -8.30
C ARG A 10 5.43 5.13 -8.49
N GLN A 11 6.37 5.85 -7.92
CA GLN A 11 6.44 7.28 -8.06
C GLN A 11 6.79 7.65 -9.51
N ALA A 12 6.15 8.70 -10.04
CA ALA A 12 6.34 9.10 -11.43
C ALA A 12 7.77 9.59 -11.72
N ARG A 13 8.41 10.17 -10.71
CA ARG A 13 9.80 10.62 -10.81
C ARG A 13 10.65 9.83 -9.83
N GLY A 14 11.77 9.33 -10.31
CA GLY A 14 12.65 8.51 -9.51
C GLY A 14 12.22 7.05 -9.51
N ALA A 15 13.01 6.21 -8.86
CA ALA A 15 12.79 4.77 -8.84
C ALA A 15 12.14 4.30 -7.53
N ARG A 16 11.49 5.19 -6.81
CA ARG A 16 10.93 4.85 -5.51
C ARG A 16 9.51 4.34 -5.63
N TRP A 17 9.20 3.40 -4.76
CA TRP A 17 7.86 2.90 -4.57
C TRP A 17 7.26 3.58 -3.33
N ILE A 18 6.00 3.93 -3.39
CA ILE A 18 5.33 4.55 -2.26
C ILE A 18 4.12 3.73 -1.86
N VAL A 19 3.84 3.76 -0.57
CA VAL A 19 2.60 3.21 -0.01
C VAL A 19 1.74 4.39 0.41
N ARG A 20 0.53 4.44 -0.10
CA ARG A 20 -0.43 5.48 0.24
C ARG A 20 -1.54 4.89 1.07
N LEU A 21 -1.94 5.62 2.08
CA LEU A 21 -3.14 5.33 2.86
C LEU A 21 -4.08 6.51 2.71
N ASP A 22 -5.21 6.27 2.04
CA ASP A 22 -6.14 7.33 1.64
C ASP A 22 -5.43 8.34 0.74
N LYS A 23 -5.32 9.59 1.16
CA LYS A 23 -4.65 10.63 0.38
C LYS A 23 -3.26 10.97 0.90
N ALA A 24 -2.79 10.23 1.91
CA ALA A 24 -1.51 10.51 2.53
C ALA A 24 -0.47 9.47 2.14
N ILE A 25 0.79 9.89 2.11
CA ILE A 25 1.89 8.96 1.90
C ILE A 25 2.21 8.30 3.23
N TYR A 26 2.08 6.98 3.29
CA TYR A 26 2.39 6.19 4.46
C TYR A 26 3.89 5.91 4.56
N GLY A 27 4.55 5.63 3.43
CA GLY A 27 5.96 5.36 3.39
C GLY A 27 6.52 5.39 1.98
N ALA A 28 7.84 5.48 1.87
CA ALA A 28 8.56 5.45 0.60
C ALA A 28 9.68 4.42 0.68
N TYR A 29 9.87 3.65 -0.39
CA TYR A 29 10.73 2.49 -0.41
C TYR A 29 11.54 2.45 -1.70
N LEU A 30 12.70 1.82 -1.66
CA LEU A 30 13.55 1.71 -2.85
C LEU A 30 13.10 0.60 -3.79
N ASP A 31 12.43 -0.43 -3.27
CA ASP A 31 11.97 -1.50 -4.12
C ASP A 31 10.53 -1.90 -3.78
N LYS A 32 9.92 -2.61 -4.73
CA LYS A 32 8.52 -3.02 -4.65
C LYS A 32 8.27 -4.01 -3.51
N GLU A 33 9.18 -4.93 -3.27
CA GLU A 33 9.00 -5.93 -2.22
C GLU A 33 8.91 -5.31 -0.85
N GLN A 34 9.78 -4.35 -0.57
CA GLN A 34 9.75 -3.63 0.71
C GLN A 34 8.42 -2.89 0.89
N ALA A 35 7.97 -2.23 -0.16
CA ALA A 35 6.70 -1.52 -0.12
C ALA A 35 5.54 -2.49 0.13
N LEU A 36 5.53 -3.62 -0.55
CA LEU A 36 4.49 -4.64 -0.38
C LEU A 36 4.48 -5.22 1.03
N LEU A 37 5.66 -5.55 1.55
CA LEU A 37 5.76 -6.12 2.90
C LEU A 37 5.23 -5.16 3.95
N ASP A 38 5.62 -3.89 3.86
CA ASP A 38 5.17 -2.90 4.83
C ASP A 38 3.66 -2.63 4.70
N ALA A 39 3.15 -2.59 3.48
CA ALA A 39 1.71 -2.39 3.27
C ALA A 39 0.91 -3.56 3.84
N VAL A 40 1.36 -4.79 3.61
CA VAL A 40 0.69 -5.98 4.13
C VAL A 40 0.77 -6.02 5.65
N ASP A 41 1.92 -5.70 6.23
CA ASP A 41 2.06 -5.64 7.68
C ASP A 41 1.12 -4.60 8.29
N ALA A 42 1.05 -3.43 7.69
CA ALA A 42 0.15 -2.37 8.17
C ALA A 42 -1.31 -2.79 8.05
N ALA A 43 -1.67 -3.48 6.98
CA ALA A 43 -3.02 -3.99 6.79
C ALA A 43 -3.36 -5.05 7.83
N HIS A 44 -2.44 -5.95 8.13
CA HIS A 44 -2.63 -6.96 9.17
C HIS A 44 -2.82 -6.31 10.54
N ASP A 45 -2.04 -5.29 10.85
CA ASP A 45 -2.21 -4.56 12.11
C ASP A 45 -3.60 -3.92 12.20
N ALA A 46 -4.08 -3.33 11.11
CA ALA A 46 -5.41 -2.75 11.05
C ALA A 46 -6.49 -3.81 11.29
N LEU A 47 -6.33 -4.99 10.68
CA LEU A 47 -7.26 -6.09 10.87
C LEU A 47 -7.28 -6.57 12.31
N LEU A 48 -6.12 -6.65 12.95
CA LEU A 48 -6.01 -7.04 14.36
C LEU A 48 -6.69 -6.02 15.29
N CYS A 49 -6.73 -4.76 14.89
CA CYS A 49 -7.42 -3.72 15.63
C CYS A 49 -8.92 -3.65 15.36
N GLY A 50 -9.45 -4.57 14.56
CA GLY A 50 -10.87 -4.61 14.24
C GLY A 50 -11.29 -3.75 13.06
N CYS A 51 -10.34 -3.20 12.31
CA CYS A 51 -10.63 -2.43 11.11
C CYS A 51 -10.61 -3.35 9.88
N GLU A 52 -11.32 -2.95 8.84
CA GLU A 52 -11.17 -3.59 7.55
C GLU A 52 -9.99 -2.97 6.83
N ALA A 53 -9.25 -3.79 6.08
CA ALA A 53 -8.06 -3.32 5.38
C ALA A 53 -7.93 -3.99 4.02
N GLU A 54 -7.40 -3.24 3.07
CA GLU A 54 -7.14 -3.72 1.71
C GLU A 54 -5.74 -3.29 1.31
N VAL A 55 -5.10 -4.09 0.48
CA VAL A 55 -3.82 -3.73 -0.14
C VAL A 55 -3.95 -3.86 -1.64
N TRP A 56 -3.64 -2.78 -2.32
CA TRP A 56 -3.69 -2.70 -3.77
C TRP A 56 -2.31 -2.40 -4.32
N VAL A 57 -1.98 -2.96 -5.46
CA VAL A 57 -0.76 -2.64 -6.20
C VAL A 57 -1.15 -1.99 -7.50
N ARG A 58 -0.65 -0.78 -7.71
CA ARG A 58 -0.82 -0.08 -8.98
C ARG A 58 0.51 -0.04 -9.70
N ASP A 59 0.59 -0.70 -10.82
CA ASP A 59 1.70 -0.62 -11.74
C ASP A 59 1.21 0.02 -13.03
N ARG A 60 2.12 0.38 -13.93
CA ARG A 60 1.89 1.21 -15.13
C ARG A 60 0.51 1.08 -15.76
N ALA A 61 0.09 -0.10 -16.11
CA ALA A 61 -1.16 -0.33 -16.84
C ALA A 61 -2.13 -1.22 -16.09
N SER A 62 -1.82 -1.64 -14.88
CA SER A 62 -2.67 -2.56 -14.14
C SER A 62 -2.76 -2.22 -12.68
N THR A 63 -3.91 -2.52 -12.10
CA THR A 63 -4.15 -2.40 -10.67
C THR A 63 -4.67 -3.74 -10.18
N ALA A 64 -4.08 -4.27 -9.13
CA ALA A 64 -4.46 -5.56 -8.58
C ALA A 64 -4.62 -5.46 -7.07
N ARG A 65 -5.63 -6.12 -6.57
CA ARG A 65 -5.83 -6.25 -5.12
C ARG A 65 -5.13 -7.53 -4.66
N ILE A 66 -4.32 -7.42 -3.62
CA ILE A 66 -3.58 -8.57 -3.09
C ILE A 66 -4.01 -8.95 -1.67
N LEU A 67 -4.79 -8.12 -1.03
CA LEU A 67 -5.31 -8.45 0.30
C LEU A 67 -6.71 -7.89 0.49
#